data_d4685d10fad8e11a2df0d1dd93d476f8
#
_entry.id   d4685d10fad8e11a2df0d1dd93d476f8
#
_cell.length_a   1.000
_cell.length_b   1.000
_cell.length_c   1.000
_cell.angle_alpha   90.00
_cell.angle_beta   90.00
_cell.angle_gamma   90.00
#
_symmetry.space_group_name_H-M   'P 1'
#
loop_
_entity.id
_entity.type
_entity.pdbx_description
1 polymer ?
#
loop_
_entity_poly.entity_id
_entity_poly.type
_entity_poly.pdbx_seq_one_letter_code
_entity_poly.pdbx_strand_id
1 'polypeptide(L)'
;NQAPDPNQAAQLRGLSAASAAPAIDGERAFVEVSSGIYRLEAPLTFATVPALRRAGVARIAAAQSEITFDLGRVAASDSAGLALLIDWLAEAHAHQRTLHYGQAPESLLALARLSEVESLIASRGDSS
;
A
#
# COMPACT_ATOMS: atom_id res chain seq x y z
N ASN A 1 -20.52 -1.29 -36.38
CA ASN A 1 -20.35 -1.45 -35.96
C ASN A 1 -20.16 -1.38 -35.25
N GLN A 2 -19.93 -1.22 -35.13
CA GLN A 2 -19.57 -1.15 -34.54
C GLN A 2 -19.22 -1.20 -33.64
N ALA A 3 -19.12 -1.32 -33.57
CA ALA A 3 -18.57 -1.53 -32.92
C ALA A 3 -18.17 -0.98 -32.12
N PRO A 4 -18.33 -1.03 -31.38
CA PRO A 4 -17.89 -0.35 -30.67
C PRO A 4 -17.12 -0.56 -30.61
N ASP A 5 -17.79 -1.00 -30.12
CA ASP A 5 -16.73 -1.06 -30.65
C ASP A 5 -15.55 -0.90 -29.77
N PRO A 6 -14.37 -1.38 -30.20
CA PRO A 6 -13.21 -1.32 -29.33
C PRO A 6 -12.88 0.08 -28.89
N ASN A 7 -13.15 1.01 -29.75
CA ASN A 7 -12.90 2.37 -29.39
C ASN A 7 -13.77 2.82 -28.25
N GLN A 8 -15.00 2.38 -28.28
CA GLN A 8 -15.89 2.75 -27.21
C GLN A 8 -15.48 2.11 -25.90
N ALA A 9 -15.07 0.86 -25.97
CA ALA A 9 -14.61 0.21 -24.77
C ALA A 9 -13.38 0.93 -24.21
N ALA A 10 -12.49 1.33 -25.10
CA ALA A 10 -11.32 2.06 -24.66
C ALA A 10 -11.71 3.39 -24.04
N GLN A 11 -12.71 4.03 -24.60
CA GLN A 11 -13.17 5.27 -24.02
C GLN A 11 -13.79 5.09 -22.67
N LEU A 12 -14.53 4.04 -22.49
CA LEU A 12 -15.12 3.80 -21.20
C LEU A 12 -14.07 3.56 -20.15
N ARG A 13 -13.05 2.82 -20.49
CA ARG A 13 -11.95 2.64 -19.56
C ARG A 13 -11.22 3.94 -19.34
N GLY A 14 -11.05 4.69 -20.40
CA GLY A 14 -10.39 5.97 -20.29
C GLY A 14 -11.18 6.95 -19.47
N LEU A 15 -12.49 6.93 -19.63
CA LEU A 15 -13.31 7.80 -18.82
C LEU A 15 -13.19 7.44 -17.36
N SER A 16 -13.21 6.16 -17.09
CA SER A 16 -13.04 5.74 -15.72
C SER A 16 -11.70 6.19 -15.19
N ALA A 17 -10.66 5.98 -15.96
CA ALA A 17 -9.35 6.39 -15.53
C ALA A 17 -9.22 7.91 -15.49
N ALA A 18 -9.84 8.57 -16.45
CA ALA A 18 -9.72 10.03 -16.52
C ALA A 18 -10.53 10.68 -15.43
N SER A 19 -11.69 10.12 -15.11
CA SER A 19 -12.51 10.74 -14.10
C SER A 19 -11.96 10.45 -12.71
N ALA A 20 -11.24 9.37 -12.57
CA ALA A 20 -10.54 9.14 -11.34
C ALA A 20 -9.30 10.01 -11.35
N ALA A 21 -8.78 10.29 -10.21
CA ALA A 21 -7.51 10.98 -10.16
C ALA A 21 -6.49 10.17 -10.95
N PRO A 22 -5.51 10.83 -11.54
CA PRO A 22 -4.46 10.09 -12.21
C PRO A 22 -3.87 9.05 -11.29
N ALA A 23 -3.50 7.94 -11.86
CA ALA A 23 -2.88 6.89 -11.08
C ALA A 23 -1.63 7.43 -10.44
N ILE A 24 -1.43 7.10 -9.19
CA ILE A 24 -0.22 7.55 -8.54
C ILE A 24 0.95 6.73 -9.04
N ASP A 25 2.14 7.29 -8.86
CA ASP A 25 3.36 6.59 -9.14
C ASP A 25 3.76 5.88 -7.86
N GLY A 26 3.53 4.58 -7.81
CA GLY A 26 3.81 3.82 -6.60
C GLY A 26 5.25 3.89 -6.17
N GLU A 27 6.17 3.94 -7.14
CA GLU A 27 7.58 4.02 -6.79
C GLU A 27 7.90 5.32 -6.08
N ARG A 28 7.32 6.43 -6.53
CA ARG A 28 7.58 7.71 -5.91
C ARG A 28 6.91 7.86 -4.57
N ALA A 29 5.89 7.08 -4.32
CA ALA A 29 5.21 7.14 -3.04
C ALA A 29 6.07 6.61 -1.91
N PHE A 30 7.07 5.80 -2.22
CA PHE A 30 7.98 5.28 -1.22
C PHE A 30 9.26 6.09 -1.23
N VAL A 31 9.48 6.83 -0.16
CA VAL A 31 10.65 7.69 -0.02
C VAL A 31 11.61 7.03 0.94
N GLU A 32 12.77 6.65 0.46
CA GLU A 32 13.77 6.04 1.33
C GLU A 32 14.35 7.09 2.25
N VAL A 33 14.17 6.90 3.55
CA VAL A 33 14.67 7.87 4.53
C VAL A 33 15.93 7.38 5.20
N SER A 34 16.17 6.08 5.20
CA SER A 34 17.45 5.53 5.55
C SER A 34 17.44 4.10 5.05
N SER A 35 18.57 3.42 5.19
CA SER A 35 18.70 2.09 4.61
C SER A 35 17.61 1.17 5.15
N GLY A 36 16.80 0.65 4.26
CA GLY A 36 15.74 -0.27 4.65
C GLY A 36 14.50 0.37 5.24
N ILE A 37 14.44 1.70 5.32
CA ILE A 37 13.29 2.40 5.89
C ILE A 37 12.72 3.33 4.84
N TYR A 38 11.46 3.11 4.50
CA TYR A 38 10.77 3.88 3.48
C TYR A 38 9.56 4.54 4.07
N ARG A 39 9.41 5.84 3.84
CA ARG A 39 8.21 6.55 4.24
C ARG A 39 7.21 6.50 3.10
N LEU A 40 6.00 6.10 3.41
CA LEU A 40 4.95 6.02 2.40
C LEU A 40 4.20 7.34 2.37
N GLU A 41 4.26 8.01 1.23
CA GLU A 41 3.64 9.32 1.08
C GLU A 41 2.49 9.21 0.09
N ALA A 42 1.46 8.49 0.48
CA ALA A 42 0.27 8.32 -0.33
C ALA A 42 -0.82 7.79 0.58
N PRO A 43 -2.07 8.04 0.24
CA PRO A 43 -3.15 7.38 0.98
C PRO A 43 -3.15 5.89 0.73
N LEU A 44 -3.67 5.15 1.68
CA LEU A 44 -3.83 3.71 1.56
C LEU A 44 -5.29 3.41 1.32
N THR A 45 -5.74 3.56 0.09
CA THR A 45 -7.14 3.43 -0.25
C THR A 45 -7.29 2.56 -1.48
N PHE A 46 -8.53 2.19 -1.73
CA PHE A 46 -8.89 1.44 -2.90
C PHE A 46 -8.24 2.02 -4.17
N ALA A 47 -8.20 3.33 -4.28
CA ALA A 47 -7.68 3.97 -5.50
C ALA A 47 -6.17 3.80 -5.64
N THR A 48 -5.44 3.70 -4.55
CA THR A 48 -3.98 3.68 -4.61
C THR A 48 -3.40 2.28 -4.50
N VAL A 49 -4.19 1.32 -4.05
CA VAL A 49 -3.67 0.00 -3.73
C VAL A 49 -2.95 -0.68 -4.90
N PRO A 50 -3.48 -0.66 -6.14
CA PRO A 50 -2.77 -1.39 -7.18
C PRO A 50 -1.34 -0.90 -7.41
N ALA A 51 -1.15 0.41 -7.45
CA ALA A 51 0.19 0.95 -7.67
C ALA A 51 1.08 0.72 -6.47
N LEU A 52 0.53 0.91 -5.27
CA LEU A 52 1.32 0.73 -4.07
C LEU A 52 1.69 -0.73 -3.86
N ARG A 53 0.79 -1.64 -4.20
CA ARG A 53 1.10 -3.05 -4.01
C ARG A 53 2.32 -3.45 -4.80
N ARG A 54 2.36 -3.07 -6.07
CA ARG A 54 3.50 -3.43 -6.91
C ARG A 54 4.79 -2.84 -6.37
N ALA A 55 4.75 -1.57 -6.01
CA ALA A 55 5.96 -0.91 -5.55
C ALA A 55 6.44 -1.48 -4.22
N GLY A 56 5.50 -1.76 -3.32
CA GLY A 56 5.86 -2.32 -2.02
C GLY A 56 6.42 -3.71 -2.13
N VAL A 57 5.85 -4.54 -2.99
CA VAL A 57 6.37 -5.88 -3.20
C VAL A 57 7.79 -5.82 -3.75
N ALA A 58 8.04 -4.87 -4.68
CA ALA A 58 9.38 -4.72 -5.22
C ALA A 58 10.38 -4.33 -4.14
N ARG A 59 9.99 -3.44 -3.24
CA ARG A 59 10.87 -3.06 -2.14
C ARG A 59 11.14 -4.23 -1.21
N ILE A 60 10.10 -5.00 -0.91
CA ILE A 60 10.25 -6.16 -0.03
C ILE A 60 11.19 -7.18 -0.67
N ALA A 61 10.99 -7.46 -1.95
CA ALA A 61 11.83 -8.45 -2.64
C ALA A 61 13.29 -8.01 -2.69
N ALA A 62 13.52 -6.71 -2.79
CA ALA A 62 14.88 -6.19 -2.88
C ALA A 62 15.56 -6.04 -1.53
N ALA A 63 14.82 -6.13 -0.44
CA ALA A 63 15.39 -5.96 0.89
C ALA A 63 16.31 -7.13 1.21
N GLN A 64 17.26 -6.90 2.09
CA GLN A 64 18.19 -7.96 2.45
C GLN A 64 17.65 -8.84 3.57
N SER A 65 17.06 -8.26 4.58
CA SER A 65 16.45 -9.06 5.64
C SER A 65 15.28 -8.33 6.28
N GLU A 66 15.47 -7.07 6.62
CA GLU A 66 14.42 -6.28 7.28
C GLU A 66 14.10 -5.06 6.47
N ILE A 67 12.85 -4.65 6.53
CA ILE A 67 12.39 -3.47 5.83
C ILE A 67 11.29 -2.84 6.67
N THR A 68 11.25 -1.53 6.71
CA THR A 68 10.25 -0.80 7.46
C THR A 68 9.52 0.17 6.53
N PHE A 69 8.21 0.16 6.60
CA PHE A 69 7.40 1.16 5.93
C PHE A 69 6.84 2.08 6.99
N ASP A 70 7.22 3.35 6.92
CA ASP A 70 6.77 4.38 7.85
C ASP A 70 5.44 4.92 7.34
N LEU A 71 4.39 4.75 8.11
CA LEU A 71 3.05 5.13 7.72
C LEU A 71 2.61 6.47 8.29
N GLY A 72 3.53 7.21 8.89
CA GLY A 72 3.20 8.46 9.55
C GLY A 72 2.65 9.54 8.63
N ARG A 73 2.91 9.43 7.33
CA ARG A 73 2.40 10.40 6.37
C ARG A 73 1.17 9.91 5.62
N VAL A 74 0.62 8.77 5.99
CA VAL A 74 -0.59 8.26 5.36
C VAL A 74 -1.77 9.05 5.89
N ALA A 75 -2.36 9.86 5.02
CA ALA A 75 -3.40 10.79 5.45
C ALA A 75 -4.78 10.15 5.49
N ALA A 76 -4.99 9.13 4.71
CA ALA A 76 -6.30 8.48 4.64
C ALA A 76 -6.10 7.01 4.36
N SER A 77 -6.97 6.19 4.89
CA SER A 77 -6.93 4.75 4.62
C SER A 77 -8.33 4.18 4.70
N ASP A 78 -8.53 3.10 3.99
CA ASP A 78 -9.78 2.38 4.04
C ASP A 78 -9.46 0.89 4.16
N SER A 79 -10.50 0.06 4.10
CA SER A 79 -10.28 -1.37 4.29
C SER A 79 -9.43 -1.99 3.20
N ALA A 80 -9.44 -1.42 1.99
CA ALA A 80 -8.55 -1.93 0.95
C ALA A 80 -7.10 -1.67 1.31
N GLY A 81 -6.82 -0.51 1.89
CA GLY A 81 -5.46 -0.22 2.37
C GLY A 81 -5.04 -1.12 3.49
N LEU A 82 -5.95 -1.41 4.41
CA LEU A 82 -5.65 -2.34 5.48
C LEU A 82 -5.32 -3.72 4.92
N ALA A 83 -6.11 -4.17 3.95
CA ALA A 83 -5.86 -5.47 3.33
C ALA A 83 -4.50 -5.48 2.64
N LEU A 84 -4.10 -4.36 2.05
CA LEU A 84 -2.79 -4.27 1.44
C LEU A 84 -1.67 -4.42 2.46
N LEU A 85 -1.83 -3.82 3.62
CA LEU A 85 -0.80 -3.96 4.66
C LEU A 85 -0.64 -5.42 5.06
N ILE A 86 -1.75 -6.14 5.16
CA ILE A 86 -1.68 -7.56 5.50
C ILE A 86 -1.06 -8.35 4.35
N ASP A 87 -1.40 -8.00 3.11
CA ASP A 87 -0.84 -8.66 1.95
C ASP A 87 0.68 -8.47 1.89
N TRP A 88 1.16 -7.28 2.19
CA TRP A 88 2.60 -7.03 2.20
C TRP A 88 3.30 -7.84 3.28
N LEU A 89 2.66 -8.05 4.43
CA LEU A 89 3.25 -8.91 5.45
C LEU A 89 3.39 -10.33 4.93
N ALA A 90 2.39 -10.81 4.21
CA ALA A 90 2.46 -12.14 3.63
C ALA A 90 3.55 -12.22 2.56
N GLU A 91 3.69 -11.17 1.76
CA GLU A 91 4.76 -11.15 0.76
C GLU A 91 6.13 -11.15 1.41
N ALA A 92 6.27 -10.39 2.48
CA ALA A 92 7.54 -10.37 3.20
C ALA A 92 7.87 -11.75 3.72
N HIS A 93 6.89 -12.41 4.30
CA HIS A 93 7.11 -13.76 4.81
C HIS A 93 7.53 -14.70 3.67
N ALA A 94 6.88 -14.59 2.53
CA ALA A 94 7.20 -15.45 1.39
C ALA A 94 8.63 -15.22 0.90
N HIS A 95 9.13 -14.00 1.04
CA HIS A 95 10.50 -13.69 0.65
C HIS A 95 11.49 -13.84 1.80
N GLN A 96 11.03 -14.33 2.93
CA GLN A 96 11.87 -14.48 4.11
C GLN A 96 12.44 -13.15 4.57
N ARG A 97 11.60 -12.13 4.55
CA ARG A 97 11.95 -10.79 5.03
C ARG A 97 11.08 -10.48 6.23
N THR A 98 11.56 -9.60 7.08
CA THR A 98 10.78 -9.08 8.19
C THR A 98 10.32 -7.67 7.85
N LEU A 99 9.03 -7.48 7.77
CA LEU A 99 8.46 -6.16 7.46
C LEU A 99 7.88 -5.57 8.72
N HIS A 100 8.27 -4.33 8.99
CA HIS A 100 7.75 -3.59 10.12
C HIS A 100 6.96 -2.39 9.60
N TYR A 101 5.91 -2.02 10.31
CA TYR A 101 5.18 -0.78 10.04
C TYR A 101 5.43 0.17 11.18
N GLY A 102 5.83 1.39 10.86
CA GLY A 102 6.05 2.40 11.86
C GLY A 102 5.02 3.51 11.75
N GLN A 103 4.69 4.12 12.86
CA GLN A 103 3.88 5.33 12.91
C GLN A 103 2.49 5.16 12.29
N ALA A 104 1.88 4.01 12.44
CA ALA A 104 0.55 3.78 11.88
C ALA A 104 -0.44 4.79 12.44
N PRO A 105 -1.20 5.48 11.57
CA PRO A 105 -2.16 6.47 12.07
C PRO A 105 -3.28 5.82 12.86
N GLU A 106 -3.87 6.59 13.75
CA GLU A 106 -4.94 6.07 14.59
C GLU A 106 -6.13 5.59 13.76
N SER A 107 -6.44 6.28 12.66
CA SER A 107 -7.56 5.84 11.84
C SER A 107 -7.33 4.45 11.27
N LEU A 108 -6.09 4.16 10.90
CA LEU A 108 -5.75 2.84 10.39
C LEU A 108 -5.78 1.80 11.50
N LEU A 109 -5.29 2.15 12.67
CA LEU A 109 -5.34 1.23 13.80
C LEU A 109 -6.78 0.94 14.21
N ALA A 110 -7.64 1.95 14.10
CA ALA A 110 -9.06 1.72 14.41
C ALA A 110 -9.68 0.72 13.45
N LEU A 111 -9.36 0.83 12.16
CA LEU A 111 -9.83 -0.16 11.20
C LEU A 111 -9.30 -1.55 11.54
N ALA A 112 -8.05 -1.61 11.92
CA ALA A 112 -7.45 -2.89 12.25
C ALA A 112 -8.09 -3.51 13.48
N ARG A 113 -8.44 -2.69 14.46
CA ARG A 113 -9.12 -3.20 15.65
C ARG A 113 -10.48 -3.78 15.31
N LEU A 114 -11.22 -3.09 14.46
CA LEU A 114 -12.52 -3.60 14.04
C LEU A 114 -12.40 -4.94 13.31
N SER A 115 -11.32 -5.14 12.62
CA SER A 115 -11.09 -6.38 11.88
C SER A 115 -10.25 -7.38 12.67
N GLU A 116 -9.92 -7.04 13.91
CA GLU A 116 -9.17 -7.93 14.80
C GLU A 116 -7.79 -8.30 14.27
N VAL A 117 -7.17 -7.35 13.56
CA VAL A 117 -5.83 -7.58 13.03
C VAL A 117 -4.85 -6.51 13.50
N GLU A 118 -5.19 -5.79 14.56
CA GLU A 118 -4.37 -4.69 15.00
C GLU A 118 -2.95 -5.13 15.32
N SER A 119 -2.80 -6.30 15.90
CA SER A 119 -1.48 -6.75 16.28
C SER A 119 -0.57 -6.97 15.09
N LEU A 120 -1.14 -7.14 13.90
CA LEU A 120 -0.32 -7.34 12.70
C LEU A 120 0.31 -6.05 12.22
N ILE A 121 -0.33 -4.92 12.48
CA ILE A 121 0.15 -3.67 11.93
C ILE A 121 0.52 -2.64 12.97
N ALA A 122 0.29 -2.92 14.23
CA ALA A 122 0.65 -1.96 15.27
C ALA A 122 2.16 -1.82 15.30
N SER A 123 2.60 -0.63 15.61
CA SER A 123 4.02 -0.37 15.71
C SER A 123 4.64 -1.32 16.73
N ARG A 124 5.72 -1.91 16.36
CA ARG A 124 6.16 -2.89 17.19
C ARG A 124 7.09 -2.56 18.14
N GLY A 125 7.52 -1.51 18.11
CA GLY A 125 8.44 -1.23 19.10
C GLY A 125 8.21 -2.02 20.25
N ASP A 126 7.14 -2.25 20.39
CA ASP A 126 6.83 -2.85 21.44
C ASP A 126 6.84 -4.19 21.36
N SER A 127 6.86 -4.55 20.94
CA SER A 127 6.66 -5.65 21.06
C SER A 127 7.03 -6.49 21.48
N SER A 128 7.21 -6.39 21.58
CA SER A 128 7.38 -7.28 22.07
C SER A 128 7.13 -7.94 22.18
#